data_893aa91c7322940056702abe4fc0872d
#
_entry.id   893aa91c7322940056702abe4fc0872d
#
_cell.length_a   1.000
_cell.length_b   1.000
_cell.length_c   1.000
_cell.angle_alpha   90.00
_cell.angle_beta   90.00
_cell.angle_gamma   90.00
#
_symmetry.space_group_name_H-M   'P 1'
#
loop_
_entity.id
_entity.type
_entity.pdbx_description
1 polymer ?
#
loop_
_entity_poly.entity_id
_entity_poly.type
_entity_poly.pdbx_seq_one_letter_code
_entity_poly.pdbx_strand_id
1 'polypeptide(L)'
;MIFDVHVHLVGMNPESGCYVSPTLSTGLIYYLFTWELGLAGVDQENVDEAYRDQLVTWAADSDLDGVGIFAFDGVYDDLGHYDHERTSYYVPNEFCFDVCEYSEKLFPVASVNPMRRDAFDELERVSEAGTVALKLLPNSQGVDPGDRRYEPFWRRVAELELPLITHTSFEHTVPALDQSFGKPEKLRPVLDQGVTVIAAHCAGSGVAHPFEEDFGTWLAMLEDHPNLWGDISAMASVSRFPYIHKVLQSELARERVVLGSDFPVPVAPMVFSPQLGWSKARELSQIENPLQQNLEVFRALGVDDGILHRGGELLRLPDGVGD
;
A
#
# COMPACT_ATOMS: atom_id res chain seq x y z
N MET A 1 -6.65 -17.42 -6.06
CA MET A 1 -7.03 -16.57 -4.90
C MET A 1 -6.95 -15.11 -5.33
N ILE A 2 -8.03 -14.33 -5.16
CA ILE A 2 -8.04 -12.89 -5.47
C ILE A 2 -7.55 -12.16 -4.22
N PHE A 3 -6.38 -11.52 -4.32
CA PHE A 3 -5.72 -10.92 -3.16
C PHE A 3 -5.44 -9.43 -3.39
N ASP A 4 -6.01 -8.57 -2.55
CA ASP A 4 -5.69 -7.14 -2.52
C ASP A 4 -4.43 -6.94 -1.66
N VAL A 5 -3.30 -6.66 -2.30
CA VAL A 5 -2.01 -6.53 -1.60
C VAL A 5 -1.82 -5.18 -0.92
N HIS A 6 -2.73 -4.19 -1.12
CA HIS A 6 -2.47 -2.80 -0.78
C HIS A 6 -3.67 -2.11 -0.13
N VAL A 7 -3.81 -2.29 1.19
CA VAL A 7 -4.84 -1.63 2.00
C VAL A 7 -4.20 -0.97 3.21
N HIS A 8 -4.48 0.32 3.41
CA HIS A 8 -3.98 1.05 4.57
C HIS A 8 -4.85 0.79 5.80
N LEU A 9 -4.23 0.43 6.91
CA LEU A 9 -4.86 0.42 8.21
C LEU A 9 -4.92 1.85 8.76
N VAL A 10 -6.11 2.32 9.10
CA VAL A 10 -6.30 3.61 9.74
C VAL A 10 -6.28 3.42 11.25
N GLY A 11 -5.32 4.07 11.91
CA GLY A 11 -5.18 4.08 13.36
C GLY A 11 -4.88 5.50 13.84
N MET A 12 -5.63 5.99 14.83
CA MET A 12 -5.55 7.37 15.31
C MET A 12 -5.60 7.46 16.83
N ASN A 13 -6.00 6.37 17.52
CA ASN A 13 -6.12 6.34 18.96
C ASN A 13 -4.75 6.12 19.60
N PRO A 14 -4.28 7.03 20.50
CA PRO A 14 -3.04 6.82 21.23
C PRO A 14 -3.04 5.57 22.14
N GLU A 15 -4.21 5.09 22.57
CA GLU A 15 -4.31 3.86 23.37
C GLU A 15 -3.98 2.60 22.54
N SER A 16 -4.24 2.63 21.22
CA SER A 16 -3.77 1.60 20.27
C SER A 16 -2.29 1.75 19.89
N GLY A 17 -1.60 2.73 20.48
CA GLY A 17 -0.22 3.08 20.12
C GLY A 17 -0.09 3.88 18.81
N CYS A 18 -1.21 4.22 18.17
CA CYS A 18 -1.23 4.98 16.93
C CYS A 18 -0.97 6.46 17.14
N TYR A 19 -0.45 7.12 16.11
CA TYR A 19 -0.20 8.56 16.14
C TYR A 19 -0.53 9.24 14.82
N VAL A 20 -1.21 10.35 14.92
CA VAL A 20 -1.49 11.28 13.81
C VAL A 20 -1.06 12.69 14.23
N SER A 21 -0.18 13.31 13.46
CA SER A 21 0.27 14.66 13.76
C SER A 21 -0.89 15.68 13.66
N PRO A 22 -0.84 16.78 14.43
CA PRO A 22 -1.84 17.85 14.34
C PRO A 22 -1.97 18.44 12.93
N THR A 23 -0.86 18.50 12.19
CA THR A 23 -0.86 18.99 10.81
C THR A 23 -1.67 18.08 9.88
N LEU A 24 -1.55 16.77 10.04
CA LEU A 24 -2.31 15.82 9.24
C LEU A 24 -3.78 15.77 9.67
N SER A 25 -4.06 15.68 10.99
CA SER A 25 -5.42 15.55 11.54
C SER A 25 -6.32 16.78 11.34
N THR A 26 -5.75 17.95 11.07
CA THR A 26 -6.48 19.18 10.75
C THR A 26 -6.51 19.50 9.24
N GLY A 27 -5.89 18.65 8.42
CA GLY A 27 -5.82 18.81 6.98
C GLY A 27 -7.14 18.47 6.27
N LEU A 28 -7.38 19.08 5.10
CA LEU A 28 -8.57 18.80 4.28
C LEU A 28 -8.65 17.30 3.90
N ILE A 29 -7.51 16.68 3.61
CA ILE A 29 -7.43 15.27 3.24
C ILE A 29 -7.94 14.37 4.37
N TYR A 30 -7.58 14.67 5.62
CA TYR A 30 -8.09 13.96 6.79
C TYR A 30 -9.62 14.00 6.89
N TYR A 31 -10.22 15.18 6.72
CA TYR A 31 -11.68 15.32 6.74
C TYR A 31 -12.37 14.58 5.58
N LEU A 32 -11.77 14.57 4.40
CA LEU A 32 -12.29 13.82 3.26
C LEU A 32 -12.25 12.32 3.51
N PHE A 33 -11.14 11.80 4.04
CA PHE A 33 -11.03 10.38 4.37
C PHE A 33 -11.97 9.96 5.49
N THR A 34 -12.05 10.70 6.59
CA THR A 34 -12.97 10.37 7.69
C THR A 34 -14.43 10.43 7.24
N TRP A 35 -14.78 11.35 6.34
CA TRP A 35 -16.11 11.42 5.76
C TRP A 35 -16.39 10.23 4.81
N GLU A 36 -15.47 9.89 3.92
CA GLU A 36 -15.56 8.75 2.98
C GLU A 36 -15.70 7.42 3.74
N LEU A 37 -14.96 7.27 4.82
CA LEU A 37 -15.01 6.10 5.70
C LEU A 37 -16.26 6.05 6.59
N GLY A 38 -17.13 7.06 6.55
CA GLY A 38 -18.27 7.12 7.47
C GLY A 38 -17.88 7.36 8.93
N LEU A 39 -16.65 7.77 9.18
CA LEU A 39 -16.09 8.03 10.53
C LEU A 39 -16.24 9.49 10.95
N ALA A 40 -16.83 10.34 10.12
CA ALA A 40 -17.07 11.75 10.44
C ALA A 40 -17.95 11.86 11.68
N GLY A 41 -17.40 12.48 12.75
CA GLY A 41 -18.07 12.64 14.03
C GLY A 41 -17.90 11.47 15.01
N VAL A 42 -17.14 10.45 14.64
CA VAL A 42 -16.68 9.42 15.59
C VAL A 42 -15.55 10.03 16.42
N ASP A 43 -15.62 9.85 17.74
CA ASP A 43 -14.57 10.31 18.64
C ASP A 43 -13.25 9.57 18.35
N GLN A 44 -12.13 10.28 18.51
CA GLN A 44 -10.79 9.72 18.22
C GLN A 44 -10.51 8.42 19.00
N GLU A 45 -11.05 8.28 20.21
CA GLU A 45 -10.91 7.09 21.06
C GLU A 45 -11.61 5.85 20.45
N ASN A 46 -12.63 6.04 19.63
CA ASN A 46 -13.44 4.95 19.05
C ASN A 46 -13.17 4.71 17.56
N VAL A 47 -12.35 5.57 16.93
CA VAL A 47 -12.18 5.56 15.48
C VAL A 47 -11.50 4.27 14.99
N ASP A 48 -10.53 3.77 15.74
CA ASP A 48 -9.75 2.59 15.37
C ASP A 48 -10.61 1.33 15.39
N GLU A 49 -11.48 1.18 16.42
CA GLU A 49 -12.43 0.07 16.50
C GLU A 49 -13.50 0.15 15.41
N ALA A 50 -14.06 1.34 15.20
CA ALA A 50 -15.06 1.55 14.17
C ALA A 50 -14.50 1.24 12.76
N TYR A 51 -13.28 1.66 12.47
CA TYR A 51 -12.61 1.35 11.21
C TYR A 51 -12.31 -0.14 11.07
N ARG A 52 -11.76 -0.79 12.11
CA ARG A 52 -11.52 -2.23 12.12
C ARG A 52 -12.79 -3.02 11.81
N ASP A 53 -13.89 -2.75 12.51
CA ASP A 53 -15.14 -3.49 12.37
C ASP A 53 -15.72 -3.31 10.95
N GLN A 54 -15.58 -2.11 10.40
CA GLN A 54 -15.99 -1.82 9.04
C GLN A 54 -15.11 -2.53 8.00
N LEU A 55 -13.78 -2.52 8.18
CA LEU A 55 -12.83 -3.20 7.30
C LEU A 55 -13.07 -4.73 7.29
N VAL A 56 -13.29 -5.32 8.46
CA VAL A 56 -13.64 -6.74 8.61
C VAL A 56 -14.93 -7.06 7.84
N THR A 57 -15.96 -6.22 7.97
CA THR A 57 -17.21 -6.38 7.23
C THR A 57 -17.00 -6.28 5.73
N TRP A 58 -16.27 -5.30 5.25
CA TRP A 58 -15.98 -5.12 3.82
C TRP A 58 -15.13 -6.25 3.24
N ALA A 59 -14.15 -6.73 3.96
CA ALA A 59 -13.38 -7.90 3.54
C ALA A 59 -14.26 -9.15 3.44
N ALA A 60 -15.11 -9.38 4.45
CA ALA A 60 -16.04 -10.52 4.48
C ALA A 60 -17.05 -10.49 3.32
N ASP A 61 -17.62 -9.30 3.03
CA ASP A 61 -18.68 -9.08 2.03
C ASP A 61 -18.10 -8.80 0.62
N SER A 62 -16.79 -9.02 0.40
CA SER A 62 -16.16 -8.90 -0.90
C SER A 62 -15.81 -10.26 -1.52
N ASP A 63 -15.61 -10.27 -2.85
CA ASP A 63 -15.09 -11.42 -3.59
C ASP A 63 -13.56 -11.62 -3.38
N LEU A 64 -12.93 -10.80 -2.53
CA LEU A 64 -11.52 -10.97 -2.19
C LEU A 64 -11.35 -12.20 -1.29
N ASP A 65 -10.33 -13.00 -1.56
CA ASP A 65 -9.93 -14.12 -0.72
C ASP A 65 -8.97 -13.66 0.38
N GLY A 66 -8.23 -12.57 0.16
CA GLY A 66 -7.32 -11.98 1.13
C GLY A 66 -7.05 -10.50 0.90
N VAL A 67 -6.69 -9.82 1.99
CA VAL A 67 -6.41 -8.38 2.04
C VAL A 67 -5.17 -8.14 2.89
N GLY A 68 -4.12 -7.60 2.30
CA GLY A 68 -2.91 -7.18 3.01
C GLY A 68 -3.10 -5.80 3.63
N ILE A 69 -3.13 -5.71 4.96
CA ILE A 69 -3.31 -4.44 5.68
C ILE A 69 -2.00 -3.94 6.26
N PHE A 70 -1.77 -2.64 6.17
CA PHE A 70 -0.47 -2.03 6.42
C PHE A 70 -0.34 -1.40 7.80
N ALA A 71 0.68 -1.84 8.55
CA ALA A 71 1.29 -1.00 9.57
C ALA A 71 2.04 0.18 8.92
N PHE A 72 2.39 1.18 9.72
CA PHE A 72 3.11 2.36 9.25
C PHE A 72 4.13 2.80 10.31
N ASP A 73 5.41 2.53 10.06
CA ASP A 73 6.49 2.92 10.98
C ASP A 73 6.79 4.42 10.89
N GLY A 74 7.40 4.96 11.93
CA GLY A 74 7.71 6.37 12.03
C GLY A 74 9.04 6.77 11.41
N VAL A 75 9.44 8.00 11.70
CA VAL A 75 10.74 8.59 11.35
C VAL A 75 11.74 8.36 12.49
N TYR A 76 13.01 8.16 12.14
CA TYR A 76 14.08 7.96 13.10
C TYR A 76 15.24 8.93 12.81
N ASP A 77 15.96 9.31 13.86
CA ASP A 77 17.17 10.13 13.74
C ASP A 77 18.40 9.28 13.29
N ASP A 78 19.52 9.93 13.06
CA ASP A 78 20.77 9.26 12.65
C ASP A 78 21.35 8.30 13.71
N LEU A 79 20.86 8.35 14.94
CA LEU A 79 21.22 7.43 16.03
C LEU A 79 20.22 6.27 16.18
N GLY A 80 19.18 6.26 15.36
CA GLY A 80 18.12 5.24 15.36
C GLY A 80 17.06 5.43 16.44
N HIS A 81 16.93 6.63 17.01
CA HIS A 81 15.88 6.95 17.96
C HIS A 81 14.65 7.49 17.21
N TYR A 82 13.47 7.10 17.71
CA TYR A 82 12.19 7.58 17.16
C TYR A 82 12.09 9.10 17.23
N ASP A 83 11.82 9.73 16.10
CA ASP A 83 11.67 11.19 15.96
C ASP A 83 10.18 11.55 15.88
N HIS A 84 9.59 11.84 17.05
CA HIS A 84 8.19 12.19 17.16
C HIS A 84 7.82 13.49 16.42
N GLU A 85 8.74 14.46 16.36
CA GLU A 85 8.47 15.75 15.72
C GLU A 85 8.37 15.64 14.20
N ARG A 86 9.16 14.74 13.60
CA ARG A 86 9.17 14.50 12.15
C ARG A 86 8.18 13.42 11.71
N THR A 87 7.69 12.59 12.64
CA THR A 87 6.68 11.58 12.34
C THR A 87 5.32 12.24 12.18
N SER A 88 4.71 12.08 11.01
CA SER A 88 3.36 12.62 10.73
C SER A 88 2.26 11.60 10.97
N TYR A 89 2.57 10.32 10.81
CA TYR A 89 1.65 9.20 10.96
C TYR A 89 2.40 7.96 11.45
N TYR A 90 1.78 7.21 12.35
CA TYR A 90 2.34 5.97 12.88
C TYR A 90 1.24 4.99 13.25
N VAL A 91 1.33 3.77 12.73
CA VAL A 91 0.47 2.63 13.04
C VAL A 91 1.39 1.47 13.43
N PRO A 92 1.44 1.07 14.71
CA PRO A 92 2.36 0.04 15.17
C PRO A 92 2.06 -1.33 14.54
N ASN A 93 3.09 -2.14 14.40
CA ASN A 93 2.98 -3.51 13.90
C ASN A 93 2.04 -4.34 14.78
N GLU A 94 2.10 -4.16 16.11
CA GLU A 94 1.23 -4.84 17.07
C GLU A 94 -0.26 -4.59 16.77
N PHE A 95 -0.65 -3.34 16.55
CA PHE A 95 -2.04 -3.01 16.21
C PHE A 95 -2.47 -3.63 14.88
N CYS A 96 -1.55 -3.68 13.89
CA CYS A 96 -1.82 -4.34 12.63
C CYS A 96 -2.06 -5.85 12.81
N PHE A 97 -1.24 -6.52 13.62
CA PHE A 97 -1.42 -7.94 13.94
C PHE A 97 -2.74 -8.17 14.70
N ASP A 98 -3.03 -7.35 15.71
CA ASP A 98 -4.27 -7.44 16.49
C ASP A 98 -5.51 -7.32 15.61
N VAL A 99 -5.53 -6.38 14.64
CA VAL A 99 -6.64 -6.21 13.69
C VAL A 99 -6.80 -7.45 12.79
N CYS A 100 -5.71 -8.10 12.39
CA CYS A 100 -5.79 -9.31 11.57
C CYS A 100 -6.45 -10.48 12.30
N GLU A 101 -6.42 -10.54 13.64
CA GLU A 101 -7.08 -11.60 14.40
C GLU A 101 -8.62 -11.59 14.28
N TYR A 102 -9.21 -10.50 13.81
CA TYR A 102 -10.67 -10.37 13.66
C TYR A 102 -11.21 -10.98 12.35
N SER A 103 -10.35 -11.36 11.39
CA SER A 103 -10.81 -11.97 10.14
C SER A 103 -9.71 -12.81 9.48
N GLU A 104 -10.07 -14.01 9.05
CA GLU A 104 -9.18 -14.90 8.27
C GLU A 104 -8.79 -14.34 6.89
N LYS A 105 -9.48 -13.29 6.41
CA LYS A 105 -9.18 -12.60 5.15
C LYS A 105 -8.18 -11.45 5.33
N LEU A 106 -7.84 -11.04 6.55
CA LEU A 106 -6.88 -9.95 6.81
C LEU A 106 -5.50 -10.52 7.10
N PHE A 107 -4.49 -10.00 6.38
CA PHE A 107 -3.11 -10.44 6.49
C PHE A 107 -2.21 -9.26 6.86
N PRO A 108 -1.33 -9.40 7.87
CA PRO A 108 -0.50 -8.30 8.34
C PRO A 108 0.65 -8.03 7.38
N VAL A 109 0.78 -6.77 6.98
CA VAL A 109 1.95 -6.23 6.28
C VAL A 109 2.64 -5.27 7.22
N ALA A 110 3.73 -5.71 7.83
CA ALA A 110 4.46 -4.94 8.81
C ALA A 110 5.24 -3.78 8.16
N SER A 111 5.58 -2.78 8.97
CA SER A 111 6.46 -1.69 8.55
C SER A 111 7.65 -1.63 9.48
N VAL A 112 8.86 -1.67 8.92
CA VAL A 112 10.12 -1.59 9.69
C VAL A 112 11.04 -0.59 8.99
N ASN A 113 11.25 0.56 9.63
CA ASN A 113 12.17 1.57 9.12
C ASN A 113 13.63 1.10 9.35
N PRO A 114 14.46 0.97 8.30
CA PRO A 114 15.84 0.50 8.44
C PRO A 114 16.75 1.43 9.28
N MET A 115 16.29 2.65 9.58
CA MET A 115 17.00 3.56 10.47
C MET A 115 16.81 3.27 11.96
N ARG A 116 15.83 2.43 12.33
CA ARG A 116 15.62 2.04 13.73
C ARG A 116 16.88 1.45 14.33
N ARG A 117 17.14 1.76 15.59
CA ARG A 117 18.26 1.16 16.34
C ARG A 117 18.12 -0.35 16.48
N ASP A 118 16.87 -0.83 16.58
CA ASP A 118 16.46 -2.24 16.70
C ASP A 118 15.90 -2.83 15.40
N ALA A 119 16.27 -2.24 14.22
CA ALA A 119 15.68 -2.61 12.94
C ALA A 119 15.75 -4.12 12.64
N PHE A 120 16.86 -4.77 12.98
CA PHE A 120 17.02 -6.21 12.75
C PHE A 120 16.19 -7.04 13.74
N ASP A 121 16.17 -6.66 15.01
CA ASP A 121 15.38 -7.37 16.04
C ASP A 121 13.88 -7.25 15.71
N GLU A 122 13.43 -6.07 15.31
CA GLU A 122 12.05 -5.85 14.88
C GLU A 122 11.71 -6.61 13.61
N LEU A 123 12.62 -6.66 12.63
CA LEU A 123 12.44 -7.44 11.39
C LEU A 123 12.25 -8.94 11.69
N GLU A 124 13.09 -9.51 12.58
CA GLU A 124 12.92 -10.90 13.02
C GLU A 124 11.58 -11.10 13.72
N ARG A 125 11.24 -10.21 14.65
CA ARG A 125 9.99 -10.29 15.41
C ARG A 125 8.76 -10.31 14.51
N VAL A 126 8.66 -9.38 13.55
CA VAL A 126 7.50 -9.34 12.62
C VAL A 126 7.48 -10.53 11.67
N SER A 127 8.65 -11.03 11.29
CA SER A 127 8.77 -12.23 10.47
C SER A 127 8.26 -13.47 11.20
N GLU A 128 8.64 -13.64 12.48
CA GLU A 128 8.18 -14.74 13.35
C GLU A 128 6.68 -14.61 13.69
N ALA A 129 6.18 -13.38 13.80
CA ALA A 129 4.76 -13.10 14.04
C ALA A 129 3.87 -13.35 12.80
N GLY A 130 4.45 -13.69 11.65
CA GLY A 130 3.70 -14.10 10.46
C GLY A 130 3.32 -12.95 9.53
N THR A 131 4.11 -11.84 9.51
CA THR A 131 3.91 -10.81 8.47
C THR A 131 4.07 -11.44 7.08
N VAL A 132 3.18 -11.05 6.15
CA VAL A 132 3.19 -11.58 4.78
C VAL A 132 4.05 -10.75 3.82
N ALA A 133 4.36 -9.52 4.18
CA ALA A 133 5.22 -8.58 3.45
C ALA A 133 5.67 -7.44 4.38
N LEU A 134 6.53 -6.56 3.87
CA LEU A 134 6.87 -5.29 4.50
C LEU A 134 6.28 -4.13 3.71
N LYS A 135 5.88 -3.06 4.40
CA LYS A 135 5.49 -1.77 3.81
C LYS A 135 6.53 -0.70 4.10
N LEU A 136 6.86 0.07 3.07
CA LEU A 136 7.68 1.27 3.19
C LEU A 136 7.00 2.45 2.47
N LEU A 137 7.01 3.61 3.12
CA LEU A 137 6.65 4.89 2.52
C LEU A 137 7.89 5.82 2.59
N PRO A 138 8.85 5.67 1.65
CA PRO A 138 10.17 6.26 1.77
C PRO A 138 10.14 7.79 1.91
N ASN A 139 9.25 8.45 1.16
CA ASN A 139 9.06 9.90 1.17
C ASN A 139 8.75 10.45 2.58
N SER A 140 7.86 9.78 3.33
CA SER A 140 7.35 10.24 4.63
C SER A 140 8.11 9.65 5.81
N GLN A 141 8.65 8.44 5.67
CA GLN A 141 9.46 7.77 6.70
C GLN A 141 10.93 8.21 6.70
N GLY A 142 11.33 9.06 5.72
CA GLY A 142 12.68 9.61 5.63
C GLY A 142 13.75 8.58 5.24
N VAL A 143 13.36 7.54 4.51
CA VAL A 143 14.24 6.46 4.08
C VAL A 143 14.57 6.62 2.60
N ASP A 144 15.84 6.83 2.24
CA ASP A 144 16.31 6.70 0.86
C ASP A 144 16.60 5.22 0.57
N PRO A 145 15.76 4.49 -0.21
CA PRO A 145 16.01 3.08 -0.49
C PRO A 145 17.33 2.87 -1.27
N GLY A 146 17.80 3.93 -1.95
CA GLY A 146 19.06 3.95 -2.69
C GLY A 146 20.32 4.09 -1.83
N ASP A 147 20.17 4.35 -0.53
CA ASP A 147 21.30 4.49 0.37
C ASP A 147 21.91 3.12 0.71
N ARG A 148 23.18 2.94 0.34
CA ARG A 148 23.90 1.68 0.53
C ARG A 148 24.10 1.25 1.98
N ARG A 149 23.96 2.16 2.94
CA ARG A 149 24.03 1.80 4.36
C ARG A 149 22.93 0.83 4.78
N TYR A 150 21.82 0.75 4.00
CA TYR A 150 20.72 -0.20 4.25
C TYR A 150 20.87 -1.53 3.51
N GLU A 151 21.92 -1.75 2.70
CA GLU A 151 22.16 -3.04 2.03
C GLU A 151 22.15 -4.25 2.98
N PRO A 152 22.74 -4.18 4.21
CA PRO A 152 22.65 -5.29 5.15
C PRO A 152 21.20 -5.59 5.60
N PHE A 153 20.37 -4.56 5.77
CA PHE A 153 18.96 -4.71 6.11
C PHE A 153 18.18 -5.36 4.95
N TRP A 154 18.35 -4.86 3.74
CA TRP A 154 17.68 -5.42 2.56
C TRP A 154 18.09 -6.87 2.30
N ARG A 155 19.36 -7.20 2.52
CA ARG A 155 19.82 -8.59 2.45
C ARG A 155 19.08 -9.47 3.45
N ARG A 156 18.89 -9.00 4.68
CA ARG A 156 18.15 -9.76 5.68
C ARG A 156 16.68 -9.90 5.31
N VAL A 157 16.05 -8.88 4.74
CA VAL A 157 14.68 -8.95 4.19
C VAL A 157 14.60 -10.06 3.13
N ALA A 158 15.57 -10.14 2.21
CA ALA A 158 15.62 -11.19 1.19
C ALA A 158 15.82 -12.58 1.79
N GLU A 159 16.70 -12.75 2.80
CA GLU A 159 16.92 -14.02 3.51
C GLU A 159 15.67 -14.52 4.22
N LEU A 160 14.81 -13.61 4.69
CA LEU A 160 13.52 -13.93 5.33
C LEU A 160 12.40 -14.15 4.30
N GLU A 161 12.72 -14.04 3.00
CA GLU A 161 11.76 -14.18 1.89
C GLU A 161 10.56 -13.22 2.03
N LEU A 162 10.76 -12.03 2.63
CA LEU A 162 9.74 -11.03 2.80
C LEU A 162 9.69 -10.10 1.58
N PRO A 163 8.59 -10.04 0.82
CA PRO A 163 8.44 -9.02 -0.20
C PRO A 163 8.29 -7.63 0.41
N LEU A 164 8.76 -6.62 -0.31
CA LEU A 164 8.65 -5.22 0.05
C LEU A 164 7.60 -4.53 -0.83
N ILE A 165 6.51 -4.07 -0.25
CA ILE A 165 5.54 -3.18 -0.89
C ILE A 165 5.96 -1.75 -0.56
N THR A 166 6.43 -1.00 -1.54
CA THR A 166 6.95 0.35 -1.30
C THR A 166 6.22 1.40 -2.11
N HIS A 167 5.89 2.52 -1.45
CA HIS A 167 5.38 3.68 -2.18
C HIS A 167 6.42 4.15 -3.19
N THR A 168 5.96 4.53 -4.37
CA THR A 168 6.82 5.06 -5.43
C THR A 168 6.21 6.32 -6.04
N SER A 169 7.07 7.21 -6.56
CA SER A 169 6.72 8.52 -7.08
C SER A 169 6.29 9.52 -5.99
N PHE A 170 5.38 10.45 -6.28
CA PHE A 170 4.98 11.52 -5.37
C PHE A 170 3.97 11.05 -4.32
N GLU A 171 4.24 11.38 -3.06
CA GLU A 171 3.32 11.22 -1.93
C GLU A 171 2.55 12.53 -1.68
N HIS A 172 1.22 12.42 -1.57
CA HIS A 172 0.31 13.57 -1.40
C HIS A 172 -0.59 13.47 -0.17
N THR A 173 -0.69 12.31 0.43
CA THR A 173 -1.61 12.03 1.54
C THR A 173 -0.93 12.24 2.89
N VAL A 174 0.25 11.63 3.06
CA VAL A 174 1.07 11.77 4.27
C VAL A 174 2.19 12.77 3.98
N PRO A 175 2.42 13.78 4.84
CA PRO A 175 3.49 14.75 4.64
C PRO A 175 4.83 14.10 4.33
N ALA A 176 5.41 14.45 3.19
CA ALA A 176 6.69 13.90 2.75
C ALA A 176 7.86 14.70 3.32
N LEU A 177 8.90 14.03 3.79
CA LEU A 177 10.17 14.64 4.18
C LEU A 177 11.04 14.92 2.95
N ASP A 178 11.05 13.97 2.00
CA ASP A 178 11.75 14.13 0.72
C ASP A 178 11.04 13.32 -0.38
N GLN A 179 10.51 14.02 -1.37
CA GLN A 179 9.82 13.39 -2.50
C GLN A 179 10.76 12.58 -3.41
N SER A 180 12.05 12.88 -3.41
CA SER A 180 13.03 12.16 -4.24
C SER A 180 13.24 10.71 -3.80
N PHE A 181 12.89 10.36 -2.56
CA PHE A 181 13.04 9.00 -2.04
C PHE A 181 12.05 8.02 -2.67
N GLY A 182 10.94 8.51 -3.22
CA GLY A 182 9.97 7.71 -3.96
C GLY A 182 10.35 7.41 -5.41
N LYS A 183 11.50 7.87 -5.92
CA LYS A 183 11.90 7.62 -7.30
C LYS A 183 12.20 6.13 -7.54
N PRO A 184 11.65 5.50 -8.61
CA PRO A 184 11.79 4.06 -8.84
C PRO A 184 13.23 3.59 -8.98
N GLU A 185 14.14 4.39 -9.53
CA GLU A 185 15.56 4.05 -9.62
C GLU A 185 16.26 3.87 -8.26
N LYS A 186 15.72 4.44 -7.19
CA LYS A 186 16.18 4.23 -5.81
C LYS A 186 15.98 2.79 -5.32
N LEU A 187 15.14 2.01 -5.99
CA LEU A 187 14.90 0.61 -5.62
C LEU A 187 16.01 -0.34 -6.09
N ARG A 188 16.94 0.10 -6.98
CA ARG A 188 18.00 -0.77 -7.50
C ARG A 188 18.83 -1.46 -6.42
N PRO A 189 19.34 -0.77 -5.38
CA PRO A 189 20.10 -1.44 -4.31
C PRO A 189 19.28 -2.47 -3.53
N VAL A 190 17.97 -2.27 -3.37
CA VAL A 190 17.05 -3.22 -2.74
C VAL A 190 16.91 -4.47 -3.61
N LEU A 191 16.65 -4.28 -4.89
CA LEU A 191 16.52 -5.35 -5.89
C LEU A 191 17.81 -6.15 -6.04
N ASP A 192 18.97 -5.49 -5.99
CA ASP A 192 20.29 -6.12 -6.08
C ASP A 192 20.58 -7.05 -4.88
N GLN A 193 19.93 -6.84 -3.72
CA GLN A 193 20.01 -7.78 -2.59
C GLN A 193 19.08 -8.99 -2.73
N GLY A 194 18.26 -9.06 -3.79
CA GLY A 194 17.36 -10.18 -4.05
C GLY A 194 15.96 -10.03 -3.45
N VAL A 195 15.62 -8.88 -2.87
CA VAL A 195 14.27 -8.61 -2.34
C VAL A 195 13.27 -8.58 -3.48
N THR A 196 12.14 -9.26 -3.34
CA THR A 196 10.97 -9.08 -4.22
C THR A 196 10.32 -7.74 -3.88
N VAL A 197 10.26 -6.81 -4.83
CA VAL A 197 9.72 -5.47 -4.61
C VAL A 197 8.44 -5.28 -5.42
N ILE A 198 7.38 -4.83 -4.75
CA ILE A 198 6.13 -4.38 -5.36
C ILE A 198 6.10 -2.86 -5.28
N ALA A 199 6.36 -2.19 -6.41
CA ALA A 199 6.31 -0.74 -6.53
C ALA A 199 4.84 -0.28 -6.58
N ALA A 200 4.38 0.40 -5.55
CA ALA A 200 3.01 0.90 -5.46
C ALA A 200 2.68 1.79 -6.66
N HIS A 201 1.46 1.63 -7.19
CA HIS A 201 0.93 2.40 -8.32
C HIS A 201 1.79 2.30 -9.60
N CYS A 202 2.68 1.27 -9.72
CA CYS A 202 3.65 1.17 -10.83
C CYS A 202 4.46 2.47 -11.02
N ALA A 203 4.80 3.16 -9.94
CA ALA A 203 5.41 4.48 -9.94
C ALA A 203 4.63 5.56 -10.73
N GLY A 204 3.30 5.43 -10.83
CA GLY A 204 2.45 6.43 -11.46
C GLY A 204 2.35 7.70 -10.61
N SER A 205 2.87 8.83 -11.12
CA SER A 205 2.96 10.12 -10.40
C SER A 205 1.62 10.82 -10.18
N GLY A 206 0.54 10.30 -10.80
CA GLY A 206 -0.80 10.86 -10.72
C GLY A 206 -1.04 12.05 -11.65
N VAL A 207 -2.31 12.47 -11.72
CA VAL A 207 -2.73 13.57 -12.62
C VAL A 207 -2.16 14.93 -12.22
N ALA A 208 -1.71 15.09 -10.97
CA ALA A 208 -1.07 16.32 -10.50
C ALA A 208 0.34 16.51 -11.06
N HIS A 209 1.01 15.46 -11.50
CA HIS A 209 2.37 15.47 -12.05
C HIS A 209 2.43 14.78 -13.42
N PRO A 210 1.72 15.30 -14.44
CA PRO A 210 1.52 14.62 -15.72
C PRO A 210 2.80 14.51 -16.58
N PHE A 211 3.85 15.24 -16.23
CA PHE A 211 5.14 15.27 -16.95
C PHE A 211 6.23 14.41 -16.31
N GLU A 212 5.93 13.76 -15.19
CA GLU A 212 6.87 12.85 -14.54
C GLU A 212 6.92 11.51 -15.29
N GLU A 213 8.14 10.98 -15.43
CA GLU A 213 8.42 9.76 -16.21
C GLU A 213 8.65 8.54 -15.31
N ASP A 214 8.27 8.59 -14.04
CA ASP A 214 8.54 7.54 -13.07
C ASP A 214 7.93 6.19 -13.50
N PHE A 215 6.71 6.19 -14.07
CA PHE A 215 6.10 4.99 -14.65
C PHE A 215 6.97 4.40 -15.77
N GLY A 216 7.50 5.24 -16.67
CA GLY A 216 8.40 4.80 -17.75
C GLY A 216 9.72 4.23 -17.22
N THR A 217 10.25 4.83 -16.16
CA THR A 217 11.45 4.35 -15.46
C THR A 217 11.19 2.98 -14.82
N TRP A 218 10.08 2.83 -14.07
CA TRP A 218 9.67 1.54 -13.52
C TRP A 218 9.51 0.47 -14.60
N LEU A 219 8.81 0.80 -15.71
CA LEU A 219 8.59 -0.13 -16.82
C LEU A 219 9.91 -0.61 -17.45
N ALA A 220 10.86 0.31 -17.64
CA ALA A 220 12.18 -0.04 -18.16
C ALA A 220 12.98 -0.92 -17.18
N MET A 221 12.84 -0.69 -15.87
CA MET A 221 13.50 -1.50 -14.85
C MET A 221 13.00 -2.95 -14.78
N LEU A 222 11.77 -3.23 -15.24
CA LEU A 222 11.23 -4.60 -15.28
C LEU A 222 12.04 -5.53 -16.20
N GLU A 223 12.69 -4.99 -17.23
CA GLU A 223 13.53 -5.77 -18.15
C GLU A 223 14.79 -6.30 -17.46
N ASP A 224 15.35 -5.51 -16.54
CA ASP A 224 16.62 -5.83 -15.86
C ASP A 224 16.42 -6.55 -14.50
N HIS A 225 15.24 -6.40 -13.88
CA HIS A 225 14.98 -6.88 -12.52
C HIS A 225 13.77 -7.84 -12.47
N PRO A 226 14.00 -9.17 -12.52
CA PRO A 226 12.92 -10.15 -12.48
C PRO A 226 12.15 -10.19 -11.16
N ASN A 227 12.72 -9.65 -10.08
CA ASN A 227 12.13 -9.50 -8.75
C ASN A 227 11.43 -8.14 -8.54
N LEU A 228 11.32 -7.30 -9.58
CA LEU A 228 10.52 -6.08 -9.54
C LEU A 228 9.12 -6.35 -10.07
N TRP A 229 8.14 -5.89 -9.32
CA TRP A 229 6.71 -5.93 -9.63
C TRP A 229 6.11 -4.53 -9.43
N GLY A 230 4.84 -4.38 -9.75
CA GLY A 230 4.05 -3.22 -9.39
C GLY A 230 2.66 -3.63 -8.92
N ASP A 231 1.92 -2.71 -8.34
CA ASP A 231 0.49 -2.89 -8.12
C ASP A 231 -0.34 -1.86 -8.90
N ILE A 232 -1.62 -2.15 -9.08
CA ILE A 232 -2.57 -1.24 -9.75
C ILE A 232 -3.34 -0.37 -8.76
N SER A 233 -2.83 -0.24 -7.53
CA SER A 233 -3.47 0.51 -6.46
C SER A 233 -3.69 1.99 -6.82
N ALA A 234 -4.74 2.60 -6.28
CA ALA A 234 -5.24 3.94 -6.63
C ALA A 234 -5.57 4.17 -8.11
N MET A 235 -5.37 3.21 -9.02
CA MET A 235 -5.66 3.42 -10.45
C MET A 235 -7.15 3.43 -10.76
N ALA A 236 -8.03 3.04 -9.81
CA ALA A 236 -9.48 3.24 -9.89
C ALA A 236 -9.94 4.58 -9.33
N SER A 237 -9.03 5.46 -8.87
CA SER A 237 -9.31 6.78 -8.30
C SER A 237 -9.12 7.92 -9.30
N VAL A 238 -9.60 9.13 -8.94
CA VAL A 238 -9.39 10.34 -9.75
C VAL A 238 -7.90 10.72 -9.87
N SER A 239 -7.06 10.31 -8.94
CA SER A 239 -5.66 10.70 -8.89
C SER A 239 -4.78 9.96 -9.91
N ARG A 240 -5.05 8.67 -10.14
CA ARG A 240 -4.17 7.80 -10.94
C ARG A 240 -4.87 7.02 -12.07
N PHE A 241 -6.16 7.29 -12.35
CA PHE A 241 -6.93 6.57 -13.39
C PHE A 241 -6.26 6.48 -14.78
N PRO A 242 -5.41 7.41 -15.24
CA PRO A 242 -4.81 7.26 -16.56
C PRO A 242 -3.80 6.11 -16.65
N TYR A 243 -3.23 5.68 -15.49
CA TYR A 243 -2.16 4.68 -15.49
C TYR A 243 -2.68 3.26 -15.73
N ILE A 244 -3.93 2.95 -15.37
CA ILE A 244 -4.49 1.62 -15.67
C ILE A 244 -4.43 1.32 -17.18
N HIS A 245 -4.68 2.32 -18.04
CA HIS A 245 -4.59 2.13 -19.48
C HIS A 245 -3.17 1.90 -19.95
N LYS A 246 -2.17 2.58 -19.36
CA LYS A 246 -0.76 2.34 -19.66
C LYS A 246 -0.34 0.92 -19.28
N VAL A 247 -0.80 0.43 -18.12
CA VAL A 247 -0.57 -0.96 -17.68
C VAL A 247 -1.20 -1.95 -18.67
N LEU A 248 -2.49 -1.78 -18.98
CA LEU A 248 -3.21 -2.70 -19.87
C LEU A 248 -2.70 -2.72 -21.32
N GLN A 249 -2.05 -1.64 -21.77
CA GLN A 249 -1.46 -1.55 -23.10
C GLN A 249 -0.04 -2.16 -23.19
N SER A 250 0.64 -2.38 -22.06
CA SER A 250 1.98 -2.98 -22.00
C SER A 250 1.88 -4.45 -21.59
N GLU A 251 2.33 -5.37 -22.47
CA GLU A 251 2.38 -6.79 -22.16
C GLU A 251 3.28 -7.06 -20.94
N LEU A 252 4.48 -6.45 -20.93
CA LEU A 252 5.42 -6.59 -19.81
C LEU A 252 4.83 -6.09 -18.48
N ALA A 253 4.14 -4.93 -18.47
CA ALA A 253 3.49 -4.44 -17.26
C ALA A 253 2.40 -5.39 -16.79
N ARG A 254 1.51 -5.87 -17.68
CA ARG A 254 0.45 -6.83 -17.32
C ARG A 254 0.97 -8.11 -16.69
N GLU A 255 2.14 -8.59 -17.13
CA GLU A 255 2.78 -9.78 -16.56
C GLU A 255 3.44 -9.53 -15.20
N ARG A 256 3.66 -8.26 -14.83
CA ARG A 256 4.44 -7.84 -13.66
C ARG A 256 3.68 -6.97 -12.68
N VAL A 257 2.35 -7.01 -12.71
CA VAL A 257 1.51 -6.28 -11.76
C VAL A 257 0.55 -7.20 -11.01
N VAL A 258 0.15 -6.75 -9.84
CA VAL A 258 -0.80 -7.39 -8.93
C VAL A 258 -1.94 -6.44 -8.56
N LEU A 259 -3.03 -7.00 -8.05
CA LEU A 259 -4.17 -6.24 -7.54
C LEU A 259 -3.78 -5.51 -6.24
N GLY A 260 -4.10 -4.23 -6.17
CA GLY A 260 -4.10 -3.40 -4.99
C GLY A 260 -5.17 -2.34 -5.11
N SER A 261 -5.89 -2.01 -4.04
CA SER A 261 -6.90 -0.94 -4.05
C SER A 261 -6.34 0.42 -3.68
N ASP A 262 -5.38 0.47 -2.78
CA ASP A 262 -4.95 1.67 -2.04
C ASP A 262 -6.04 2.21 -1.11
N PHE A 263 -6.97 1.33 -0.69
CA PHE A 263 -8.00 1.76 0.25
C PHE A 263 -7.34 2.35 1.52
N PRO A 264 -7.77 3.53 2.02
CA PRO A 264 -9.04 4.21 1.81
C PRO A 264 -9.05 5.30 0.71
N VAL A 265 -8.18 5.24 -0.29
CA VAL A 265 -8.30 6.16 -1.43
C VAL A 265 -9.62 5.90 -2.16
N PRO A 266 -10.49 6.95 -2.34
CA PRO A 266 -11.82 6.76 -2.91
C PRO A 266 -11.79 6.23 -4.35
N VAL A 267 -12.65 5.24 -4.61
CA VAL A 267 -12.89 4.73 -5.96
C VAL A 267 -13.76 5.72 -6.74
N ALA A 268 -13.43 5.95 -8.00
CA ALA A 268 -14.12 6.93 -8.84
C ALA A 268 -14.59 6.34 -10.18
N PRO A 269 -15.60 5.45 -10.21
CA PRO A 269 -16.04 4.78 -11.43
C PRO A 269 -16.41 5.74 -12.55
N MET A 270 -16.89 6.94 -12.21
CA MET A 270 -17.35 7.93 -13.19
C MET A 270 -16.24 8.47 -14.09
N VAL A 271 -14.96 8.43 -13.69
CA VAL A 271 -13.84 8.85 -14.55
C VAL A 271 -13.67 7.92 -15.75
N PHE A 272 -14.20 6.70 -15.66
CA PHE A 272 -14.16 5.68 -16.70
C PHE A 272 -15.40 5.66 -17.58
N SER A 273 -16.34 6.62 -17.41
CA SER A 273 -17.54 6.69 -18.25
C SER A 273 -17.27 6.79 -19.76
N PRO A 274 -16.15 7.36 -20.24
CA PRO A 274 -15.83 7.32 -21.67
C PRO A 274 -15.57 5.91 -22.23
N GLN A 275 -15.06 4.98 -21.40
CA GLN A 275 -14.78 3.59 -21.81
C GLN A 275 -15.93 2.64 -21.50
N LEU A 276 -16.47 2.73 -20.28
CA LEU A 276 -17.50 1.80 -19.77
C LEU A 276 -18.92 2.18 -20.19
N GLY A 277 -19.10 3.44 -20.64
CA GLY A 277 -20.43 4.03 -20.81
C GLY A 277 -21.00 4.53 -19.47
N TRP A 278 -21.84 5.55 -19.56
CA TRP A 278 -22.42 6.24 -18.41
C TRP A 278 -23.24 5.30 -17.48
N SER A 279 -24.00 4.37 -18.08
CA SER A 279 -24.84 3.45 -17.31
C SER A 279 -24.02 2.51 -16.43
N LYS A 280 -22.94 1.92 -17.00
CA LYS A 280 -22.07 1.00 -16.24
C LYS A 280 -21.27 1.72 -15.17
N ALA A 281 -20.72 2.89 -15.50
CA ALA A 281 -19.99 3.70 -14.51
C ALA A 281 -20.88 4.10 -13.32
N ARG A 282 -22.16 4.43 -13.59
CA ARG A 282 -23.13 4.74 -12.55
C ARG A 282 -23.51 3.50 -11.72
N GLU A 283 -23.71 2.34 -12.35
CA GLU A 283 -23.94 1.07 -11.65
C GLU A 283 -22.82 0.76 -10.67
N LEU A 284 -21.56 0.84 -11.13
CA LEU A 284 -20.38 0.65 -10.29
C LEU A 284 -20.29 1.64 -9.14
N SER A 285 -20.72 2.91 -9.35
CA SER A 285 -20.74 3.94 -8.30
C SER A 285 -21.79 3.68 -7.20
N GLN A 286 -22.67 2.70 -7.36
CA GLN A 286 -23.69 2.32 -6.38
C GLN A 286 -23.23 1.17 -5.47
N ILE A 287 -22.07 0.57 -5.72
CA ILE A 287 -21.50 -0.46 -4.86
C ILE A 287 -20.97 0.22 -3.59
N GLU A 288 -21.57 -0.10 -2.45
CA GLU A 288 -21.25 0.54 -1.16
C GLU A 288 -19.95 0.02 -0.54
N ASN A 289 -19.61 -1.27 -0.74
CA ASN A 289 -18.36 -1.85 -0.27
C ASN A 289 -17.20 -1.38 -1.16
N PRO A 290 -16.26 -0.54 -0.66
CA PRO A 290 -15.21 0.06 -1.48
C PRO A 290 -14.20 -0.96 -2.01
N LEU A 291 -13.94 -2.06 -1.29
CA LEU A 291 -13.05 -3.12 -1.75
C LEU A 291 -13.69 -3.86 -2.93
N GLN A 292 -14.98 -4.19 -2.83
CA GLN A 292 -15.74 -4.79 -3.93
C GLN A 292 -15.87 -3.83 -5.11
N GLN A 293 -16.14 -2.55 -4.83
CA GLN A 293 -16.25 -1.52 -5.88
C GLN A 293 -14.96 -1.41 -6.69
N ASN A 294 -13.80 -1.39 -6.00
CA ASN A 294 -12.48 -1.33 -6.63
C ASN A 294 -12.27 -2.54 -7.56
N LEU A 295 -12.52 -3.74 -7.06
CA LEU A 295 -12.42 -4.98 -7.82
C LEU A 295 -13.33 -4.98 -9.07
N GLU A 296 -14.60 -4.56 -8.91
CA GLU A 296 -15.55 -4.51 -10.00
C GLU A 296 -15.21 -3.47 -11.09
N VAL A 297 -14.61 -2.34 -10.68
CA VAL A 297 -14.08 -1.35 -11.64
C VAL A 297 -12.97 -1.97 -12.47
N PHE A 298 -12.02 -2.67 -11.86
CA PHE A 298 -10.93 -3.32 -12.58
C PHE A 298 -11.42 -4.45 -13.49
N ARG A 299 -12.37 -5.28 -13.04
CA ARG A 299 -13.04 -6.30 -13.87
C ARG A 299 -13.70 -5.66 -15.09
N ALA A 300 -14.45 -4.58 -14.89
CA ALA A 300 -15.14 -3.87 -15.97
C ALA A 300 -14.17 -3.22 -16.97
N LEU A 301 -12.99 -2.79 -16.53
CA LEU A 301 -11.92 -2.25 -17.38
C LEU A 301 -11.13 -3.33 -18.13
N GLY A 302 -11.40 -4.62 -17.87
CA GLY A 302 -10.75 -5.74 -18.55
C GLY A 302 -9.39 -6.10 -17.95
N VAL A 303 -9.17 -5.83 -16.66
CA VAL A 303 -8.04 -6.38 -15.91
C VAL A 303 -8.18 -7.90 -15.89
N ASP A 304 -7.14 -8.61 -16.33
CA ASP A 304 -7.17 -10.05 -16.47
C ASP A 304 -7.03 -10.79 -15.12
N ASP A 305 -7.48 -12.04 -15.10
CA ASP A 305 -7.44 -12.89 -13.91
C ASP A 305 -6.01 -13.10 -13.37
N GLY A 306 -5.01 -13.09 -14.26
CA GLY A 306 -3.61 -13.19 -13.85
C GLY A 306 -3.19 -12.07 -12.90
N ILE A 307 -3.61 -10.84 -13.18
CA ILE A 307 -3.35 -9.69 -12.30
C ILE A 307 -4.09 -9.83 -10.97
N LEU A 308 -5.36 -10.27 -11.01
CA LEU A 308 -6.20 -10.38 -9.82
C LEU A 308 -5.71 -11.48 -8.86
N HIS A 309 -5.13 -12.57 -9.38
CA HIS A 309 -4.76 -13.74 -8.57
C HIS A 309 -3.30 -13.79 -8.14
N ARG A 310 -2.42 -13.10 -8.85
CA ARG A 310 -0.95 -13.18 -8.65
C ARG A 310 -0.48 -12.63 -7.30
N GLY A 311 -1.24 -11.72 -6.66
CA GLY A 311 -0.89 -11.14 -5.37
C GLY A 311 -0.61 -12.20 -4.31
N GLY A 312 -1.43 -13.25 -4.24
CA GLY A 312 -1.25 -14.34 -3.30
C GLY A 312 0.00 -15.19 -3.53
N GLU A 313 0.56 -15.19 -4.76
CA GLU A 313 1.78 -15.93 -5.09
C GLU A 313 3.06 -15.18 -4.69
N LEU A 314 2.97 -13.85 -4.60
CA LEU A 314 4.12 -13.00 -4.27
C LEU A 314 4.30 -12.78 -2.77
N LEU A 315 3.22 -12.85 -2.00
CA LEU A 315 3.27 -12.65 -0.56
C LEU A 315 3.69 -13.95 0.15
N ARG A 316 4.34 -13.80 1.31
CA ARG A 316 4.69 -14.91 2.19
C ARG A 316 3.47 -15.35 3.01
N LEU A 317 2.49 -15.96 2.34
CA LEU A 317 1.28 -16.43 3.01
C LEU A 317 1.55 -17.66 3.88
N PRO A 318 0.78 -17.85 4.99
CA PRO A 318 0.86 -19.07 5.80
C PRO A 318 0.50 -20.31 4.98
N ASP A 319 1.06 -21.47 5.36
CA ASP A 319 0.76 -22.77 4.74
C ASP A 319 -0.75 -23.05 4.77
N GLY A 320 -1.30 -23.50 3.63
CA GLY A 320 -2.71 -23.86 3.49
C GLY A 320 -3.65 -22.68 3.16
N VAL A 321 -3.13 -21.48 3.03
CA VAL A 321 -3.89 -20.33 2.49
C VAL A 321 -3.79 -20.36 0.97
N GLY A 322 -4.92 -20.68 0.29
CA GLY A 322 -5.00 -20.71 -1.18
C GLY A 322 -4.85 -22.07 -1.85
N ASP A 323 -4.77 -23.17 -1.07
CA ASP A 323 -4.86 -24.54 -1.58
C ASP A 323 -6.31 -24.98 -1.90
#